data_45fbfe3c53905675eaba4d04cd73c92e
#
_entry.id   45fbfe3c53905675eaba4d04cd73c92e
#
_cell.length_a   1.000
_cell.length_b   1.000
_cell.length_c   1.000
_cell.angle_alpha   90.00
_cell.angle_beta   90.00
_cell.angle_gamma   90.00
#
_symmetry.space_group_name_H-M   'P 1'
#
loop_
_entity.id
_entity.type
_entity.pdbx_description
1 polymer ?
#
loop_
_entity_poly.entity_id
_entity_poly.type
_entity_poly.pdbx_seq_one_letter_code
_entity_poly.pdbx_strand_id
1 'polypeptide(L)'
;KYYKLVANGFIIVPSYYKTIIKDAETYMDLSLKDSPEKDILLMRKYAHILDKGLHRSDVEAGHSKNIYEMLKSLIERLSTTKYSNDATCIWAQSKLKKYEMLQEEPKSFKPFRGKEITSKISYEDLVSLIKLRRSNRAFKEQLVTEDIIIKLKEVVNWAASSCNKQPIQLFVTNDPIWAKECLMCCKGGTGFSDFVPTFWAFTANCRGYVWPSEMYLPFVDVSLGAQNIFLAAETFGLSGTILSWAQKNIQENLQLRKLLSIPDDCIIVFCAVIGYPLYRYQIPTRKDI
;
A
#
# COMPACT_ATOMS: atom_id res chain seq x y z
N LYS A 1 -24.68 -12.57 -11.32
CA LYS A 1 -25.95 -12.27 -10.57
C LYS A 1 -26.09 -10.79 -10.23
N TYR A 2 -25.66 -9.91 -11.13
CA TYR A 2 -25.73 -8.45 -10.98
C TYR A 2 -27.14 -7.86 -11.27
N TYR A 3 -28.14 -8.69 -11.46
CA TYR A 3 -29.23 -8.40 -12.39
C TYR A 3 -30.55 -8.13 -11.76
N LYS A 4 -30.67 -8.01 -10.49
CA LYS A 4 -32.00 -7.83 -9.93
C LYS A 4 -32.08 -6.76 -8.84
N LEU A 5 -31.70 -5.55 -9.20
CA LEU A 5 -32.44 -4.39 -8.73
C LEU A 5 -33.22 -3.82 -9.93
N VAL A 6 -34.22 -4.59 -10.36
CA VAL A 6 -35.19 -4.11 -11.33
C VAL A 6 -36.31 -3.47 -10.56
N ALA A 7 -36.25 -2.16 -10.38
CA ALA A 7 -37.42 -1.39 -10.01
C ALA A 7 -38.06 -0.86 -11.30
N ASN A 8 -39.31 -1.19 -11.55
CA ASN A 8 -40.09 -0.71 -12.68
C ASN A 8 -39.52 -0.98 -14.07
N GLY A 9 -38.92 -2.14 -14.28
CA GLY A 9 -38.38 -2.54 -15.59
C GLY A 9 -37.02 -1.94 -15.97
N PHE A 10 -36.42 -1.11 -15.11
CA PHE A 10 -35.11 -0.51 -15.33
C PHE A 10 -34.04 -1.17 -14.46
N ILE A 11 -32.88 -1.49 -15.04
CA ILE A 11 -31.71 -1.91 -14.27
C ILE A 11 -31.09 -0.66 -13.64
N ILE A 12 -31.31 -0.50 -12.34
CA ILE A 12 -30.64 0.55 -11.58
C ILE A 12 -29.27 0.02 -11.18
N VAL A 13 -28.22 0.53 -11.84
CA VAL A 13 -26.85 0.32 -11.40
C VAL A 13 -26.55 1.34 -10.31
N PRO A 14 -26.37 0.91 -9.04
CA PRO A 14 -26.01 1.83 -7.98
C PRO A 14 -24.75 2.64 -8.33
N SER A 15 -24.69 3.91 -7.91
CA SER A 15 -23.60 4.82 -8.26
C SER A 15 -22.21 4.29 -7.92
N TYR A 16 -22.08 3.50 -6.85
CA TYR A 16 -20.82 2.89 -6.45
C TYR A 16 -20.30 1.83 -7.46
N TYR A 17 -21.17 1.10 -8.16
CA TYR A 17 -20.74 0.20 -9.24
C TYR A 17 -20.13 0.96 -10.41
N LYS A 18 -20.70 2.13 -10.75
CA LYS A 18 -20.12 3.01 -11.77
C LYS A 18 -18.70 3.45 -11.39
N THR A 19 -18.47 3.72 -10.11
CA THR A 19 -17.14 4.08 -9.62
C THR A 19 -16.16 2.91 -9.69
N ILE A 20 -16.60 1.70 -9.34
CA ILE A 20 -15.77 0.48 -9.45
C ILE A 20 -15.41 0.20 -10.92
N ILE A 21 -16.37 0.33 -11.83
CA ILE A 21 -16.12 0.16 -13.27
C ILE A 21 -15.10 1.20 -13.76
N LYS A 22 -15.28 2.46 -13.39
CA LYS A 22 -14.35 3.53 -13.74
C LYS A 22 -12.95 3.31 -13.17
N ASP A 23 -12.84 2.83 -11.93
CA ASP A 23 -11.54 2.47 -11.34
C ASP A 23 -10.88 1.32 -12.12
N ALA A 24 -11.66 0.32 -12.55
CA ALA A 24 -11.16 -0.79 -13.35
C ALA A 24 -10.71 -0.36 -14.75
N GLU A 25 -11.46 0.53 -15.41
CA GLU A 25 -11.10 1.13 -16.71
C GLU A 25 -9.81 1.95 -16.56
N THR A 26 -9.72 2.80 -15.55
CA THR A 26 -8.52 3.60 -15.23
C THR A 26 -7.32 2.69 -14.95
N TYR A 27 -7.51 1.62 -14.19
CA TYR A 27 -6.48 0.61 -13.94
C TYR A 27 -5.95 0.01 -15.24
N MET A 28 -6.84 -0.41 -16.15
CA MET A 28 -6.44 -1.00 -17.42
C MET A 28 -5.69 0.01 -18.29
N ASP A 29 -6.20 1.22 -18.42
CA ASP A 29 -5.57 2.29 -19.21
C ASP A 29 -4.16 2.62 -18.71
N LEU A 30 -3.98 2.75 -17.39
CA LEU A 30 -2.71 3.08 -16.78
C LEU A 30 -1.70 1.95 -16.83
N SER A 31 -2.16 0.70 -16.72
CA SER A 31 -1.30 -0.48 -16.82
C SER A 31 -0.69 -0.66 -18.21
N LEU A 32 -1.35 -0.12 -19.25
CA LEU A 32 -0.89 -0.19 -20.64
C LEU A 32 0.03 0.97 -21.03
N LYS A 33 -0.03 2.11 -20.33
CA LYS A 33 0.77 3.30 -20.64
C LYS A 33 2.17 3.22 -20.04
N ASP A 34 3.18 3.42 -20.86
CA ASP A 34 4.56 3.51 -20.38
C ASP A 34 4.81 4.87 -19.70
N SER A 35 5.52 4.82 -18.59
CA SER A 35 5.94 6.01 -17.83
C SER A 35 7.06 5.65 -16.85
N PRO A 36 7.87 6.64 -16.41
CA PRO A 36 8.87 6.41 -15.38
C PRO A 36 8.28 5.88 -14.05
N GLU A 37 7.05 6.27 -13.71
CA GLU A 37 6.32 5.80 -12.55
C GLU A 37 5.95 4.30 -12.65
N LYS A 38 5.64 3.82 -13.85
CA LYS A 38 5.46 2.39 -14.13
C LYS A 38 6.80 1.66 -14.08
N ASP A 39 7.81 2.22 -14.72
CA ASP A 39 9.14 1.61 -14.82
C ASP A 39 9.77 1.36 -13.46
N ILE A 40 9.66 2.30 -12.50
CA ILE A 40 10.21 2.11 -11.16
C ILE A 40 9.51 0.97 -10.39
N LEU A 41 8.20 0.79 -10.55
CA LEU A 41 7.46 -0.30 -9.94
C LEU A 41 7.77 -1.66 -10.60
N LEU A 42 7.93 -1.68 -11.93
CA LEU A 42 8.35 -2.88 -12.66
C LEU A 42 9.79 -3.25 -12.35
N MET A 43 10.67 -2.27 -12.14
CA MET A 43 12.05 -2.49 -11.70
C MET A 43 12.08 -3.25 -10.37
N ARG A 44 11.25 -2.88 -9.40
CA ARG A 44 11.13 -3.63 -8.14
C ARG A 44 10.71 -5.07 -8.39
N LYS A 45 9.69 -5.29 -9.23
CA LYS A 45 9.21 -6.62 -9.60
C LYS A 45 10.33 -7.48 -10.19
N TYR A 46 11.06 -6.97 -11.17
CA TYR A 46 12.10 -7.76 -11.85
C TYR A 46 13.34 -7.94 -10.97
N ALA A 47 13.74 -6.92 -10.22
CA ALA A 47 14.81 -7.07 -9.24
C ALA A 47 14.47 -8.12 -8.18
N HIS A 48 13.21 -8.17 -7.71
CA HIS A 48 12.74 -9.20 -6.77
C HIS A 48 12.78 -10.61 -7.39
N ILE A 49 12.35 -10.77 -8.64
CA ILE A 49 12.38 -12.07 -9.32
C ILE A 49 13.83 -12.55 -9.46
N LEU A 50 14.74 -11.68 -9.88
CA LEU A 50 16.15 -11.98 -10.00
C LEU A 50 16.77 -12.31 -8.64
N ASP A 51 16.51 -11.51 -7.62
CA ASP A 51 16.98 -11.72 -6.25
C ASP A 51 16.52 -13.08 -5.69
N LYS A 52 15.25 -13.42 -5.87
CA LYS A 52 14.71 -14.71 -5.46
C LYS A 52 15.43 -15.89 -6.15
N GLY A 53 15.73 -15.76 -7.43
CA GLY A 53 16.52 -16.75 -8.17
C GLY A 53 17.92 -16.92 -7.61
N LEU A 54 18.61 -15.80 -7.34
CA LEU A 54 19.98 -15.80 -6.80
C LEU A 54 20.12 -16.35 -5.37
N HIS A 55 19.00 -16.49 -4.64
CA HIS A 55 19.00 -17.11 -3.31
C HIS A 55 18.87 -18.65 -3.34
N ARG A 56 18.55 -19.23 -4.49
CA ARG A 56 18.36 -20.68 -4.63
C ARG A 56 19.70 -21.40 -4.50
N SER A 57 19.69 -22.57 -3.87
CA SER A 57 20.89 -23.42 -3.76
C SER A 57 21.26 -24.10 -5.08
N ASP A 58 20.28 -24.24 -5.98
CA ASP A 58 20.38 -24.89 -7.28
C ASP A 58 20.37 -23.86 -8.44
N VAL A 59 20.77 -22.62 -8.18
CA VAL A 59 20.83 -21.61 -9.24
C VAL A 59 22.00 -21.88 -10.17
N GLU A 60 21.72 -21.82 -11.47
CA GLU A 60 22.71 -22.05 -12.53
C GLU A 60 22.90 -20.80 -13.39
N ALA A 61 24.04 -20.74 -14.10
CA ALA A 61 24.26 -19.69 -15.08
C ALA A 61 23.17 -19.71 -16.16
N GLY A 62 22.76 -18.54 -16.64
CA GLY A 62 21.66 -18.38 -17.58
C GLY A 62 20.26 -18.39 -16.97
N HIS A 63 20.11 -18.74 -15.68
CA HIS A 63 18.82 -18.67 -14.99
C HIS A 63 18.25 -17.25 -15.02
N SER A 64 17.01 -17.07 -15.48
CA SER A 64 16.31 -15.76 -15.55
C SER A 64 17.01 -14.70 -16.43
N LYS A 65 17.72 -15.09 -17.49
CA LYS A 65 18.40 -14.17 -18.41
C LYS A 65 17.48 -13.08 -18.97
N ASN A 66 16.25 -13.44 -19.34
CA ASN A 66 15.26 -12.49 -19.82
C ASN A 66 14.89 -11.42 -18.77
N ILE A 67 14.83 -11.79 -17.49
CA ILE A 67 14.57 -10.86 -16.38
C ILE A 67 15.75 -9.90 -16.18
N TYR A 68 16.98 -10.42 -16.29
CA TYR A 68 18.19 -9.61 -16.26
C TYR A 68 18.17 -8.54 -17.36
N GLU A 69 17.88 -8.92 -18.63
CA GLU A 69 17.82 -7.98 -19.74
C GLU A 69 16.72 -6.93 -19.56
N MET A 70 15.53 -7.33 -19.09
CA MET A 70 14.45 -6.40 -18.77
C MET A 70 14.87 -5.41 -17.68
N LEU A 71 15.51 -5.89 -16.63
CA LEU A 71 15.92 -5.05 -15.51
C LEU A 71 17.01 -4.06 -15.94
N LYS A 72 17.96 -4.49 -16.78
CA LYS A 72 19.00 -3.65 -17.35
C LYS A 72 18.41 -2.52 -18.18
N SER A 73 17.48 -2.83 -19.08
CA SER A 73 16.77 -1.84 -19.90
C SER A 73 15.99 -0.82 -19.05
N LEU A 74 15.35 -1.25 -17.95
CA LEU A 74 14.66 -0.33 -17.05
C LEU A 74 15.63 0.63 -16.34
N ILE A 75 16.79 0.16 -15.90
CA ILE A 75 17.82 0.99 -15.28
C ILE A 75 18.32 2.05 -16.28
N GLU A 76 18.56 1.66 -17.52
CA GLU A 76 18.98 2.57 -18.58
C GLU A 76 17.91 3.65 -18.83
N ARG A 77 16.63 3.29 -18.97
CA ARG A 77 15.55 4.26 -19.17
C ARG A 77 15.37 5.22 -17.99
N LEU A 78 15.55 4.75 -16.76
CA LEU A 78 15.38 5.58 -15.57
C LEU A 78 16.62 6.42 -15.22
N SER A 79 17.77 6.15 -15.83
CA SER A 79 19.04 6.85 -15.57
C SER A 79 18.97 8.36 -15.80
N THR A 80 18.13 8.82 -16.71
CA THR A 80 17.92 10.23 -17.06
C THR A 80 16.69 10.86 -16.40
N THR A 81 16.03 10.14 -15.51
CA THR A 81 14.81 10.60 -14.82
C THR A 81 15.10 11.00 -13.37
N LYS A 82 14.09 11.56 -12.70
CA LYS A 82 14.13 11.85 -11.25
C LYS A 82 14.40 10.61 -10.36
N TYR A 83 14.24 9.41 -10.92
CA TYR A 83 14.42 8.13 -10.21
C TYR A 83 15.85 7.57 -10.29
N SER A 84 16.79 8.23 -10.99
CA SER A 84 18.16 7.73 -11.19
C SER A 84 18.89 7.36 -9.90
N ASN A 85 18.63 8.10 -8.80
CA ASN A 85 19.21 7.87 -7.47
C ASN A 85 18.23 7.26 -6.48
N ASP A 86 17.08 6.73 -6.93
CA ASP A 86 16.12 6.07 -6.06
C ASP A 86 16.70 4.79 -5.46
N ALA A 87 16.34 4.49 -4.20
CA ALA A 87 16.79 3.27 -3.50
C ALA A 87 16.46 1.99 -4.30
N THR A 88 15.38 2.01 -5.09
CA THR A 88 15.02 0.91 -6.00
C THR A 88 16.07 0.71 -7.08
N CYS A 89 16.56 1.78 -7.71
CA CYS A 89 17.59 1.71 -8.74
C CYS A 89 18.91 1.17 -8.16
N ILE A 90 19.31 1.66 -6.99
CA ILE A 90 20.52 1.18 -6.29
C ILE A 90 20.39 -0.31 -5.97
N TRP A 91 19.25 -0.74 -5.43
CA TRP A 91 18.99 -2.14 -5.13
C TRP A 91 18.98 -3.02 -6.39
N ALA A 92 18.32 -2.58 -7.46
CA ALA A 92 18.27 -3.28 -8.74
C ALA A 92 19.66 -3.46 -9.35
N GLN A 93 20.48 -2.41 -9.36
CA GLN A 93 21.88 -2.49 -9.82
C GLN A 93 22.70 -3.51 -9.02
N SER A 94 22.47 -3.59 -7.71
CA SER A 94 23.14 -4.60 -6.88
C SER A 94 22.77 -6.03 -7.27
N LYS A 95 21.54 -6.25 -7.78
CA LYS A 95 21.08 -7.57 -8.26
C LYS A 95 21.66 -7.92 -9.63
N LEU A 96 21.78 -6.92 -10.53
CA LEU A 96 22.49 -7.14 -11.80
C LEU A 96 23.93 -7.57 -11.57
N LYS A 97 24.68 -6.88 -10.72
CA LYS A 97 26.06 -7.24 -10.40
C LYS A 97 26.19 -8.68 -9.87
N LYS A 98 25.28 -9.09 -8.97
CA LYS A 98 25.26 -10.47 -8.46
C LYS A 98 24.94 -11.50 -9.54
N TYR A 99 24.05 -11.16 -10.46
CA TYR A 99 23.74 -12.01 -11.59
C TYR A 99 24.97 -12.18 -12.52
N GLU A 100 25.67 -11.08 -12.80
CA GLU A 100 26.91 -11.09 -13.61
C GLU A 100 27.98 -11.97 -12.96
N MET A 101 28.18 -11.88 -11.64
CA MET A 101 29.10 -12.78 -10.90
C MET A 101 28.72 -14.25 -11.06
N LEU A 102 27.41 -14.58 -11.06
CA LEU A 102 26.95 -15.95 -11.33
C LEU A 102 27.29 -16.40 -12.75
N GLN A 103 27.24 -15.50 -13.75
CA GLN A 103 27.58 -15.85 -15.11
C GLN A 103 29.09 -16.04 -15.32
N GLU A 104 29.91 -15.22 -14.68
CA GLU A 104 31.38 -15.25 -14.80
C GLU A 104 31.97 -16.45 -14.10
N GLU A 105 31.53 -16.76 -12.88
CA GLU A 105 32.08 -17.81 -12.05
C GLU A 105 31.01 -18.72 -11.43
N PRO A 106 30.28 -19.52 -12.24
CA PRO A 106 29.15 -20.32 -11.74
C PRO A 106 29.55 -21.32 -10.64
N LYS A 107 30.74 -21.90 -10.73
CA LYS A 107 31.21 -22.93 -9.79
C LYS A 107 31.59 -22.35 -8.42
N SER A 108 32.05 -21.12 -8.37
CA SER A 108 32.44 -20.43 -7.13
C SER A 108 31.31 -19.60 -6.53
N PHE A 109 30.21 -19.37 -7.29
CA PHE A 109 29.08 -18.58 -6.84
C PHE A 109 28.42 -19.18 -5.60
N LYS A 110 28.35 -18.38 -4.55
CA LYS A 110 27.60 -18.74 -3.34
C LYS A 110 26.30 -17.98 -3.28
N PRO A 111 25.15 -18.69 -3.21
CA PRO A 111 23.87 -18.03 -3.02
C PRO A 111 23.91 -17.11 -1.81
N PHE A 112 23.38 -15.91 -1.98
CA PHE A 112 23.34 -14.95 -0.89
C PHE A 112 22.47 -15.50 0.26
N ARG A 113 22.98 -15.40 1.49
CA ARG A 113 22.24 -15.72 2.71
C ARG A 113 22.20 -14.49 3.60
N GLY A 114 21.03 -14.15 4.11
CA GLY A 114 20.89 -13.12 5.14
C GLY A 114 21.60 -13.57 6.43
N LYS A 115 21.95 -12.58 7.27
CA LYS A 115 22.38 -12.90 8.64
C LYS A 115 21.19 -13.49 9.40
N GLU A 116 21.46 -14.47 10.25
CA GLU A 116 20.47 -14.97 11.18
C GLU A 116 20.10 -13.86 12.17
N ILE A 117 18.82 -13.49 12.18
CA ILE A 117 18.29 -12.45 13.05
C ILE A 117 17.11 -13.04 13.81
N THR A 118 17.20 -13.00 15.13
CA THR A 118 16.09 -13.37 16.02
C THR A 118 15.32 -12.13 16.47
N SER A 119 14.00 -12.28 16.64
CA SER A 119 13.16 -11.20 17.20
C SER A 119 13.56 -10.93 18.65
N LYS A 120 13.63 -9.64 19.01
CA LYS A 120 13.78 -9.20 20.41
C LYS A 120 12.43 -9.07 21.12
N ILE A 121 11.30 -9.17 20.38
CA ILE A 121 9.95 -9.05 20.89
C ILE A 121 9.42 -10.46 21.14
N SER A 122 8.88 -10.70 22.34
CA SER A 122 8.22 -11.97 22.69
C SER A 122 6.89 -12.13 21.95
N TYR A 123 6.39 -13.36 21.87
CA TYR A 123 5.06 -13.63 21.35
C TYR A 123 3.99 -12.92 22.17
N GLU A 124 4.13 -12.92 23.49
CA GLU A 124 3.23 -12.31 24.44
C GLU A 124 3.13 -10.79 24.26
N ASP A 125 4.27 -10.12 24.05
CA ASP A 125 4.33 -8.67 23.77
C ASP A 125 3.61 -8.34 22.46
N LEU A 126 3.88 -9.12 21.39
CA LEU A 126 3.23 -8.94 20.10
C LEU A 126 1.72 -9.13 20.21
N VAL A 127 1.26 -10.21 20.87
CA VAL A 127 -0.17 -10.48 21.08
C VAL A 127 -0.83 -9.40 21.93
N SER A 128 -0.15 -8.88 22.93
CA SER A 128 -0.62 -7.76 23.75
C SER A 128 -0.86 -6.52 22.87
N LEU A 129 0.11 -6.14 22.03
CA LEU A 129 -0.01 -5.03 21.09
C LEU A 129 -1.18 -5.23 20.11
N ILE A 130 -1.31 -6.42 19.52
CA ILE A 130 -2.41 -6.75 18.60
C ILE A 130 -3.77 -6.62 19.30
N LYS A 131 -3.86 -7.09 20.55
CA LYS A 131 -5.08 -7.00 21.38
C LYS A 131 -5.38 -5.57 21.83
N LEU A 132 -4.41 -4.69 21.89
CA LEU A 132 -4.58 -3.29 22.28
C LEU A 132 -5.32 -2.48 21.20
N ARG A 133 -5.05 -2.73 19.93
CA ARG A 133 -5.62 -1.97 18.81
C ARG A 133 -7.17 -2.00 18.80
N ARG A 134 -7.77 -0.82 18.76
CA ARG A 134 -9.23 -0.61 18.72
C ARG A 134 -9.62 0.39 17.63
N SER A 135 -10.87 0.26 17.18
CA SER A 135 -11.49 1.27 16.33
C SER A 135 -12.08 2.37 17.20
N ASN A 136 -11.39 3.50 17.27
CA ASN A 136 -11.81 4.67 18.03
C ASN A 136 -12.36 5.76 17.11
N ARG A 137 -13.42 6.42 17.57
CA ARG A 137 -14.08 7.54 16.87
C ARG A 137 -14.16 8.80 17.72
N ALA A 138 -13.78 8.73 18.99
CA ALA A 138 -13.69 9.86 19.89
C ALA A 138 -12.22 10.16 20.21
N PHE A 139 -11.78 11.37 19.88
CA PHE A 139 -10.40 11.80 19.99
C PHE A 139 -10.27 13.01 20.90
N LYS A 140 -9.11 13.13 21.55
CA LYS A 140 -8.70 14.32 22.25
C LYS A 140 -8.43 15.45 21.27
N GLU A 141 -8.65 16.68 21.66
CA GLU A 141 -8.26 17.87 20.89
C GLU A 141 -6.74 18.07 20.94
N GLN A 142 -6.03 17.07 20.42
CA GLN A 142 -4.57 17.01 20.38
C GLN A 142 -4.11 16.63 18.99
N LEU A 143 -3.27 17.46 18.39
CA LEU A 143 -2.68 17.21 17.07
C LEU A 143 -1.70 16.03 17.11
N VAL A 144 -1.68 15.26 16.04
CA VAL A 144 -0.61 14.30 15.76
C VAL A 144 0.49 15.04 15.01
N THR A 145 1.69 15.05 15.57
CA THR A 145 2.83 15.76 14.98
C THR A 145 3.31 15.13 13.69
N GLU A 146 3.90 15.92 12.81
CA GLU A 146 4.45 15.43 11.54
C GLU A 146 5.51 14.34 11.74
N ASP A 147 6.34 14.45 12.78
CA ASP A 147 7.35 13.43 13.11
C ASP A 147 6.72 12.05 13.38
N ILE A 148 5.57 12.02 14.06
CA ILE A 148 4.84 10.76 14.30
C ILE A 148 4.24 10.25 12.97
N ILE A 149 3.67 11.14 12.17
CA ILE A 149 3.11 10.79 10.85
C ILE A 149 4.19 10.17 9.95
N ILE A 150 5.38 10.76 9.90
CA ILE A 150 6.53 10.25 9.14
C ILE A 150 6.90 8.84 9.63
N LYS A 151 7.06 8.64 10.94
CA LYS A 151 7.36 7.32 11.52
C LYS A 151 6.29 6.28 11.21
N LEU A 152 5.01 6.67 11.22
CA LEU A 152 3.92 5.78 10.83
C LEU A 152 3.95 5.44 9.34
N LYS A 153 4.35 6.39 8.48
CA LYS A 153 4.52 6.12 7.04
C LYS A 153 5.68 5.17 6.76
N GLU A 154 6.77 5.24 7.53
CA GLU A 154 7.95 4.39 7.34
C GLU A 154 7.65 2.89 7.45
N VAL A 155 6.73 2.49 8.34
CA VAL A 155 6.45 1.07 8.58
C VAL A 155 5.62 0.41 7.48
N VAL A 156 5.00 1.19 6.58
CA VAL A 156 4.09 0.65 5.56
C VAL A 156 4.79 -0.27 4.57
N ASN A 157 5.99 0.09 4.14
CA ASN A 157 6.76 -0.66 3.14
C ASN A 157 7.50 -1.88 3.71
N TRP A 158 7.46 -2.08 5.03
CA TRP A 158 7.95 -3.31 5.66
C TRP A 158 6.93 -4.46 5.60
N ALA A 159 5.70 -4.17 5.19
CA ALA A 159 4.74 -5.21 4.86
C ALA A 159 5.15 -5.97 3.59
N ALA A 160 4.74 -7.22 3.51
CA ALA A 160 4.83 -7.95 2.25
C ALA A 160 3.98 -7.26 1.19
N SER A 161 4.48 -7.21 -0.04
CA SER A 161 3.72 -6.73 -1.19
C SER A 161 3.96 -7.63 -2.41
N SER A 162 3.00 -7.66 -3.33
CA SER A 162 3.07 -8.45 -4.54
C SER A 162 4.37 -8.17 -5.31
N CYS A 163 5.22 -9.18 -5.46
CA CYS A 163 6.55 -9.07 -6.08
C CYS A 163 7.43 -7.94 -5.49
N ASN A 164 7.25 -7.61 -4.22
CA ASN A 164 7.95 -6.51 -3.56
C ASN A 164 7.80 -5.16 -4.28
N LYS A 165 6.67 -4.93 -4.93
CA LYS A 165 6.43 -3.72 -5.73
C LYS A 165 6.34 -2.46 -4.87
N GLN A 166 5.89 -2.58 -3.60
CA GLN A 166 5.69 -1.47 -2.67
C GLN A 166 4.86 -0.33 -3.29
N PRO A 167 3.65 -0.61 -3.76
CA PRO A 167 2.85 0.32 -4.54
C PRO A 167 2.10 1.34 -3.68
N ILE A 168 2.19 1.20 -2.35
CA ILE A 168 1.39 1.96 -1.40
C ILE A 168 1.80 3.43 -1.42
N GLN A 169 0.81 4.31 -1.56
CA GLN A 169 0.96 5.74 -1.40
C GLN A 169 -0.06 6.21 -0.36
N LEU A 170 0.39 7.06 0.55
CA LEU A 170 -0.40 7.57 1.66
C LEU A 170 -0.58 9.07 1.51
N PHE A 171 -1.84 9.50 1.45
CA PHE A 171 -2.21 10.92 1.45
C PHE A 171 -2.81 11.24 2.80
N VAL A 172 -2.17 12.14 3.53
CA VAL A 172 -2.48 12.41 4.94
C VAL A 172 -2.60 13.90 5.17
N THR A 173 -3.60 14.29 5.95
CA THR A 173 -3.67 15.63 6.54
C THR A 173 -3.77 15.52 8.06
N ASN A 174 -3.09 16.41 8.77
CA ASN A 174 -3.16 16.62 10.22
C ASN A 174 -3.77 17.99 10.57
N ASP A 175 -4.32 18.69 9.59
CA ASP A 175 -5.19 19.84 9.82
C ASP A 175 -6.60 19.34 10.17
N PRO A 176 -7.14 19.63 11.36
CA PRO A 176 -8.42 19.08 11.80
C PRO A 176 -9.61 19.52 10.95
N ILE A 177 -9.56 20.71 10.35
CA ILE A 177 -10.62 21.22 9.47
C ILE A 177 -10.64 20.40 8.19
N TRP A 178 -9.49 20.27 7.54
CA TRP A 178 -9.36 19.46 6.31
C TRP A 178 -9.62 17.99 6.57
N ALA A 179 -9.16 17.46 7.72
CA ALA A 179 -9.44 16.08 8.10
C ALA A 179 -10.93 15.80 8.25
N LYS A 180 -11.68 16.76 8.82
CA LYS A 180 -13.15 16.69 8.93
C LYS A 180 -13.83 16.75 7.56
N GLU A 181 -13.40 17.62 6.66
CA GLU A 181 -13.92 17.68 5.28
C GLU A 181 -13.67 16.36 4.52
N CYS A 182 -12.47 15.80 4.65
CA CYS A 182 -12.16 14.49 4.06
C CYS A 182 -13.03 13.37 4.65
N LEU A 183 -13.27 13.40 5.96
CA LEU A 183 -14.11 12.42 6.66
C LEU A 183 -15.56 12.45 6.13
N MET A 184 -16.08 13.62 5.80
CA MET A 184 -17.43 13.75 5.23
C MET A 184 -17.59 13.12 3.86
N CYS A 185 -16.51 12.88 3.11
CA CYS A 185 -16.54 12.09 1.89
C CYS A 185 -16.75 10.59 2.16
N CYS A 186 -16.64 10.12 3.41
CA CYS A 186 -16.69 8.71 3.77
C CYS A 186 -18.07 8.30 4.28
N LYS A 187 -18.66 7.22 3.77
CA LYS A 187 -19.96 6.68 4.23
C LYS A 187 -19.95 6.31 5.72
N GLY A 188 -18.81 5.92 6.28
CA GLY A 188 -18.65 5.59 7.70
C GLY A 188 -18.24 6.78 8.59
N GLY A 189 -18.36 8.02 8.10
CA GLY A 189 -17.92 9.23 8.81
C GLY A 189 -18.84 9.69 9.95
N THR A 190 -19.98 9.03 10.18
CA THR A 190 -20.89 9.36 11.27
C THR A 190 -20.39 8.81 12.62
N GLY A 191 -20.69 9.54 13.71
CA GLY A 191 -20.35 9.11 15.07
C GLY A 191 -18.89 9.37 15.49
N PHE A 192 -18.16 10.17 14.73
CA PHE A 192 -16.89 10.73 15.16
C PHE A 192 -17.07 11.96 16.02
N SER A 193 -16.09 12.25 16.89
CA SER A 193 -16.01 13.52 17.60
C SER A 193 -15.89 14.70 16.64
N ASP A 194 -16.21 15.90 17.11
CA ASP A 194 -16.08 17.11 16.29
C ASP A 194 -14.63 17.38 15.88
N PHE A 195 -13.69 17.07 16.73
CA PHE A 195 -12.28 17.16 16.42
C PHE A 195 -11.78 15.89 15.74
N VAL A 196 -11.29 16.02 14.51
CA VAL A 196 -10.71 14.94 13.69
C VAL A 196 -9.21 15.20 13.56
N PRO A 197 -8.35 14.48 14.32
CA PRO A 197 -6.93 14.83 14.46
C PRO A 197 -6.11 14.60 13.19
N THR A 198 -6.40 13.55 12.44
CA THR A 198 -5.79 13.27 11.13
C THR A 198 -6.76 12.52 10.24
N PHE A 199 -6.57 12.67 8.93
CA PHE A 199 -7.25 11.82 7.95
C PHE A 199 -6.23 11.21 7.00
N TRP A 200 -6.39 9.91 6.72
CA TRP A 200 -5.49 9.09 5.93
C TRP A 200 -6.25 8.47 4.77
N ALA A 201 -5.81 8.70 3.54
CA ALA A 201 -6.23 7.93 2.38
C ALA A 201 -5.16 6.88 2.08
N PHE A 202 -5.53 5.62 2.17
CA PHE A 202 -4.69 4.48 1.86
C PHE A 202 -4.89 4.10 0.40
N THR A 203 -3.87 4.28 -0.41
CA THR A 203 -3.94 4.10 -1.85
C THR A 203 -2.84 3.20 -2.38
N ALA A 204 -3.04 2.66 -3.58
CA ALA A 204 -2.01 1.98 -4.34
C ALA A 204 -1.85 2.58 -5.72
N ASN A 205 -0.61 2.76 -6.18
CA ASN A 205 -0.34 3.13 -7.56
C ASN A 205 -0.59 1.94 -8.49
N CYS A 206 -1.54 2.09 -9.41
CA CYS A 206 -1.99 1.03 -10.32
C CYS A 206 -0.98 0.67 -11.40
N ARG A 207 -0.04 1.56 -11.72
CA ARG A 207 0.94 1.37 -12.80
C ARG A 207 1.86 0.18 -12.58
N GLY A 208 2.01 -0.27 -11.32
CA GLY A 208 2.81 -1.45 -10.98
C GLY A 208 2.14 -2.80 -11.28
N TYR A 209 0.86 -2.81 -11.65
CA TYR A 209 0.08 -4.02 -11.91
C TYR A 209 -0.29 -4.07 -13.38
N VAL A 210 0.33 -4.96 -14.14
CA VAL A 210 0.24 -4.97 -15.61
C VAL A 210 -0.71 -6.02 -16.16
N TRP A 211 -1.22 -6.93 -15.31
CA TRP A 211 -2.11 -7.99 -15.72
C TRP A 211 -3.52 -7.78 -15.17
N PRO A 212 -4.59 -8.01 -15.94
CA PRO A 212 -5.97 -7.90 -15.44
C PRO A 212 -6.23 -8.75 -14.18
N SER A 213 -5.56 -9.90 -14.07
CA SER A 213 -5.63 -10.77 -12.89
C SER A 213 -5.00 -10.16 -11.62
N GLU A 214 -4.18 -9.14 -11.75
CA GLU A 214 -3.55 -8.43 -10.63
C GLU A 214 -4.45 -7.35 -10.00
N MET A 215 -5.64 -7.08 -10.55
CA MET A 215 -6.51 -5.97 -10.11
C MET A 215 -6.93 -6.01 -8.63
N TYR A 216 -6.87 -7.16 -7.99
CA TYR A 216 -7.16 -7.32 -6.55
C TYR A 216 -5.94 -7.13 -5.66
N LEU A 217 -4.74 -7.23 -6.21
CA LEU A 217 -3.49 -7.14 -5.44
C LEU A 217 -3.27 -5.76 -4.77
N PRO A 218 -3.69 -4.62 -5.37
CA PRO A 218 -3.64 -3.34 -4.68
C PRO A 218 -4.33 -3.36 -3.31
N PHE A 219 -5.49 -4.02 -3.22
CA PHE A 219 -6.25 -4.12 -1.98
C PHE A 219 -5.54 -4.97 -0.94
N VAL A 220 -4.90 -6.06 -1.36
CA VAL A 220 -4.11 -6.93 -0.48
C VAL A 220 -2.88 -6.18 0.04
N ASP A 221 -2.08 -5.61 -0.87
CA ASP A 221 -0.83 -4.94 -0.52
C ASP A 221 -1.06 -3.76 0.43
N VAL A 222 -2.07 -2.92 0.15
CA VAL A 222 -2.43 -1.78 1.00
C VAL A 222 -2.91 -2.23 2.38
N SER A 223 -3.71 -3.31 2.45
CA SER A 223 -4.26 -3.80 3.72
C SER A 223 -3.16 -4.34 4.63
N LEU A 224 -2.16 -5.03 4.08
CA LEU A 224 -1.01 -5.51 4.83
C LEU A 224 -0.18 -4.34 5.40
N GLY A 225 0.11 -3.33 4.57
CA GLY A 225 0.86 -2.15 5.02
C GLY A 225 0.11 -1.31 6.05
N ALA A 226 -1.19 -1.16 5.89
CA ALA A 226 -2.04 -0.44 6.83
C ALA A 226 -2.07 -1.11 8.21
N GLN A 227 -2.12 -2.44 8.29
CA GLN A 227 -2.07 -3.14 9.56
C GLN A 227 -0.81 -2.80 10.35
N ASN A 228 0.36 -2.67 9.68
CA ASN A 228 1.59 -2.23 10.34
C ASN A 228 1.43 -0.81 10.94
N ILE A 229 0.83 0.13 10.19
CA ILE A 229 0.59 1.49 10.67
C ILE A 229 -0.31 1.49 11.92
N PHE A 230 -1.40 0.70 11.92
CA PHE A 230 -2.31 0.66 13.06
C PHE A 230 -1.67 0.04 14.30
N LEU A 231 -0.79 -0.94 14.15
CA LEU A 231 -0.03 -1.50 15.27
C LEU A 231 1.04 -0.50 15.76
N ALA A 232 1.75 0.15 14.85
CA ALA A 232 2.72 1.18 15.21
C ALA A 232 2.06 2.38 15.89
N ALA A 233 0.86 2.79 15.48
CA ALA A 233 0.11 3.88 16.11
C ALA A 233 -0.15 3.63 17.60
N GLU A 234 -0.49 2.39 17.97
CA GLU A 234 -0.71 2.03 19.38
C GLU A 234 0.56 2.23 20.23
N THR A 235 1.77 2.08 19.67
CA THR A 235 3.03 2.31 20.40
C THR A 235 3.27 3.80 20.71
N PHE A 236 2.61 4.70 19.98
CA PHE A 236 2.60 6.15 20.24
C PHE A 236 1.40 6.59 21.09
N GLY A 237 0.61 5.66 21.62
CA GLY A 237 -0.63 5.97 22.35
C GLY A 237 -1.76 6.46 21.44
N LEU A 238 -1.61 6.32 20.14
CA LEU A 238 -2.63 6.64 19.16
C LEU A 238 -3.57 5.45 18.95
N SER A 239 -4.74 5.71 18.40
CA SER A 239 -5.69 4.70 17.96
C SER A 239 -6.40 5.18 16.72
N GLY A 240 -6.98 4.28 15.93
CA GLY A 240 -7.59 4.70 14.67
C GLY A 240 -8.74 3.82 14.23
N THR A 241 -9.50 4.34 13.28
CA THR A 241 -10.65 3.63 12.68
C THR A 241 -10.52 3.63 11.18
N ILE A 242 -10.62 2.42 10.59
CA ILE A 242 -10.71 2.25 9.13
C ILE A 242 -12.12 2.58 8.66
N LEU A 243 -12.19 3.32 7.57
CA LEU A 243 -13.40 3.74 6.88
C LEU A 243 -13.45 3.07 5.51
N SER A 244 -14.45 2.24 5.29
CA SER A 244 -14.64 1.57 4.00
C SER A 244 -14.79 2.58 2.86
N TRP A 245 -14.15 2.30 1.73
CA TRP A 245 -14.30 3.06 0.48
C TRP A 245 -15.11 2.29 -0.57
N ALA A 246 -15.64 1.13 -0.24
CA ALA A 246 -16.36 0.26 -1.17
C ALA A 246 -17.70 0.84 -1.68
N GLN A 247 -18.29 1.77 -0.94
CA GLN A 247 -19.60 2.35 -1.25
C GLN A 247 -19.51 3.81 -1.72
N LYS A 248 -18.33 4.27 -2.13
CA LYS A 248 -18.14 5.62 -2.64
C LYS A 248 -18.96 5.85 -3.92
N ASN A 249 -19.40 7.10 -4.13
CA ASN A 249 -19.89 7.57 -5.42
C ASN A 249 -18.83 8.39 -6.16
N ILE A 250 -19.10 8.76 -7.39
CA ILE A 250 -18.16 9.52 -8.24
C ILE A 250 -17.83 10.88 -7.62
N GLN A 251 -18.82 11.59 -7.09
CA GLN A 251 -18.66 12.91 -6.49
C GLN A 251 -17.79 12.87 -5.25
N GLU A 252 -18.05 11.92 -4.32
CA GLU A 252 -17.23 11.70 -3.13
C GLU A 252 -15.79 11.38 -3.49
N ASN A 253 -15.59 10.51 -4.51
CA ASN A 253 -14.27 10.14 -4.97
C ASN A 253 -13.50 11.33 -5.57
N LEU A 254 -14.15 12.14 -6.41
CA LEU A 254 -13.54 13.32 -7.00
C LEU A 254 -13.23 14.39 -5.94
N GLN A 255 -14.14 14.58 -4.98
CA GLN A 255 -13.95 15.54 -3.90
C GLN A 255 -12.77 15.16 -3.01
N LEU A 256 -12.67 13.90 -2.58
CA LEU A 256 -11.55 13.44 -1.74
C LEU A 256 -10.22 13.54 -2.49
N ARG A 257 -10.19 13.16 -3.78
CA ARG A 257 -8.99 13.32 -4.62
C ARG A 257 -8.54 14.77 -4.70
N LYS A 258 -9.49 15.71 -4.86
CA LYS A 258 -9.18 17.14 -4.89
C LYS A 258 -8.64 17.63 -3.55
N LEU A 259 -9.28 17.26 -2.43
CA LEU A 259 -8.88 17.69 -1.08
C LEU A 259 -7.45 17.23 -0.74
N LEU A 260 -7.08 16.01 -1.10
CA LEU A 260 -5.79 15.43 -0.75
C LEU A 260 -4.79 15.37 -1.92
N SER A 261 -5.14 15.96 -3.07
CA SER A 261 -4.31 15.92 -4.29
C SER A 261 -3.91 14.49 -4.71
N ILE A 262 -4.86 13.54 -4.62
CA ILE A 262 -4.61 12.14 -4.95
C ILE A 262 -4.61 11.97 -6.47
N PRO A 263 -3.49 11.51 -7.07
CA PRO A 263 -3.39 11.29 -8.51
C PRO A 263 -4.36 10.23 -9.03
N ASP A 264 -4.71 10.32 -10.32
CA ASP A 264 -5.63 9.36 -10.96
C ASP A 264 -5.07 7.93 -11.02
N ASP A 265 -3.75 7.78 -11.04
CA ASP A 265 -3.07 6.48 -11.03
C ASP A 265 -3.04 5.79 -9.65
N CYS A 266 -3.60 6.42 -8.63
CA CYS A 266 -3.75 5.86 -7.30
C CYS A 266 -5.19 5.40 -7.04
N ILE A 267 -5.41 4.11 -6.85
CA ILE A 267 -6.70 3.59 -6.36
C ILE A 267 -6.79 3.82 -4.85
N ILE A 268 -7.88 4.47 -4.40
CA ILE A 268 -8.19 4.58 -2.98
C ILE A 268 -8.79 3.26 -2.52
N VAL A 269 -8.10 2.57 -1.63
CA VAL A 269 -8.54 1.27 -1.10
C VAL A 269 -9.50 1.46 0.08
N PHE A 270 -9.11 2.28 1.04
CA PHE A 270 -9.92 2.73 2.17
C PHE A 270 -9.30 3.99 2.78
N CYS A 271 -10.04 4.58 3.73
CA CYS A 271 -9.58 5.73 4.49
C CYS A 271 -9.48 5.39 5.97
N ALA A 272 -8.86 6.27 6.76
CA ALA A 272 -8.82 6.13 8.21
C ALA A 272 -8.71 7.48 8.90
N VAL A 273 -9.12 7.50 10.17
CA VAL A 273 -8.78 8.56 11.13
C VAL A 273 -7.88 7.95 12.20
N ILE A 274 -6.78 8.60 12.52
CA ILE A 274 -5.83 8.18 13.56
C ILE A 274 -5.55 9.38 14.47
N GLY A 275 -5.58 9.16 15.79
CA GLY A 275 -5.33 10.22 16.76
C GLY A 275 -5.28 9.70 18.19
N TYR A 276 -5.08 10.61 19.15
CA TYR A 276 -5.09 10.28 20.57
C TYR A 276 -6.52 10.00 21.02
N PRO A 277 -6.84 8.78 21.50
CA PRO A 277 -8.18 8.44 21.90
C PRO A 277 -8.61 9.21 23.14
N LEU A 278 -9.84 9.72 23.14
CA LEU A 278 -10.44 10.34 24.34
C LEU A 278 -10.63 9.29 25.44
N TYR A 279 -11.06 8.09 25.05
CA TYR A 279 -11.18 6.90 25.90
C TYR A 279 -10.95 5.65 25.03
N ARG A 280 -10.63 4.53 25.66
CA ARG A 280 -10.50 3.26 24.95
C ARG A 280 -11.80 2.47 25.03
N TYR A 281 -12.22 1.92 23.91
CA TYR A 281 -13.37 1.01 23.86
C TYR A 281 -13.02 -0.35 24.47
N GLN A 282 -14.04 -1.03 24.99
CA GLN A 282 -13.91 -2.39 25.52
C GLN A 282 -13.40 -3.34 24.42
N ILE A 283 -12.75 -4.42 24.86
CA ILE A 283 -12.30 -5.49 23.98
C ILE A 283 -13.53 -6.26 23.50
N PRO A 284 -13.86 -6.24 22.21
CA PRO A 284 -14.97 -7.02 21.70
C PRO A 284 -14.61 -8.51 21.70
N THR A 285 -15.60 -9.34 21.83
CA THR A 285 -15.46 -10.79 21.66
C THR A 285 -14.84 -11.09 20.29
N ARG A 286 -13.98 -12.08 20.25
CA ARG A 286 -13.43 -12.65 19.01
C ARG A 286 -14.01 -14.04 18.81
N LYS A 287 -14.19 -14.37 17.54
CA LYS A 287 -14.60 -15.71 17.13
C LYS A 287 -13.41 -16.66 17.31
N ASP A 288 -13.69 -17.85 17.80
CA ASP A 288 -12.70 -18.93 17.82
C ASP A 288 -12.40 -19.40 16.39
N ILE A 289 -11.17 -19.86 16.15
CA ILE A 289 -10.70 -20.35 14.85
C ILE A 289 -10.64 -21.86 14.89
#